data_94b91f1177f48a78721289dfd740a44e
#
_entry.id   94b91f1177f48a78721289dfd740a44e
#
_cell.length_a   1.000
_cell.length_b   1.000
_cell.length_c   1.000
_cell.angle_alpha   90.00
_cell.angle_beta   90.00
_cell.angle_gamma   90.00
#
_symmetry.space_group_name_H-M   'P 1'
#
loop_
_entity.id
_entity.type
_entity.pdbx_description
1 polymer ?
#
loop_
_entity_poly.entity_id
_entity_poly.type
_entity_poly.pdbx_seq_one_letter_code
_entity_poly.pdbx_strand_id
1 'polypeptide(L)'
;MPFTEKYIRPLAVAVVRYQGKILAVRGVDHVKNEVFFRLPGGGIEFGETAEAALKREFAEEFGVEVKIGRRLDVTENVFSYEGRAGHEIVFVFEAFLPDEKSCFPEGLPFAKLGMEGKFAEWITVAPDVLVYPEAVRQIRF
;
A
#
# COMPACT_ATOMS: atom_id res chain seq x y z
N MET A 1 13.58 -2.73 -6.74
CA MET A 1 13.13 -3.86 -7.52
C MET A 1 13.36 -3.62 -8.99
N PRO A 2 14.19 -4.40 -9.64
CA PRO A 2 14.44 -4.18 -11.06
C PRO A 2 13.21 -4.56 -11.87
N PHE A 3 12.65 -3.60 -12.60
CA PHE A 3 11.57 -3.85 -13.55
C PHE A 3 12.10 -4.34 -14.90
N THR A 4 13.37 -4.74 -14.94
CA THR A 4 14.01 -5.24 -16.16
C THR A 4 13.59 -6.67 -16.50
N GLU A 5 13.12 -7.41 -15.52
CA GLU A 5 12.62 -8.77 -15.72
C GLU A 5 11.10 -8.76 -15.70
N LYS A 6 10.52 -9.49 -16.64
CA LYS A 6 9.07 -9.62 -16.75
C LYS A 6 8.62 -10.80 -15.91
N TYR A 7 8.05 -10.51 -14.77
CA TYR A 7 7.46 -11.53 -13.90
C TYR A 7 6.24 -10.96 -13.17
N ILE A 8 5.38 -11.85 -12.73
CA ILE A 8 4.19 -11.49 -11.97
C ILE A 8 4.60 -11.41 -10.50
N ARG A 9 4.37 -10.27 -9.89
CA ARG A 9 4.79 -10.01 -8.52
C ARG A 9 3.61 -10.13 -7.56
N PRO A 10 3.65 -11.04 -6.57
CA PRO A 10 2.60 -11.11 -5.55
C PRO A 10 2.84 -10.05 -4.47
N LEU A 11 1.79 -9.31 -4.11
CA LEU A 11 1.83 -8.27 -3.08
C LEU A 11 0.76 -8.52 -2.03
N ALA A 12 1.02 -8.03 -0.82
CA ALA A 12 0.03 -7.92 0.25
C ALA A 12 -0.03 -6.46 0.68
N VAL A 13 -1.23 -5.89 0.68
CA VAL A 13 -1.44 -4.47 1.00
C VAL A 13 -2.61 -4.32 1.97
N ALA A 14 -2.66 -3.18 2.65
CA ALA A 14 -3.63 -2.93 3.70
C ALA A 14 -4.53 -1.73 3.42
N VAL A 15 -5.80 -1.90 3.76
CA VAL A 15 -6.75 -0.79 3.93
C VAL A 15 -6.79 -0.48 5.43
N VAL A 16 -6.18 0.63 5.80
CA VAL A 16 -6.18 1.15 7.18
C VAL A 16 -7.05 2.40 7.17
N ARG A 17 -8.13 2.38 7.96
CA ARG A 17 -9.13 3.45 7.97
C ARG A 17 -8.93 4.37 9.17
N TYR A 18 -9.17 5.66 8.94
CA TYR A 18 -9.19 6.63 10.02
C TYR A 18 -10.04 7.83 9.58
N GLN A 19 -11.11 8.12 10.32
CA GLN A 19 -11.99 9.27 10.09
C GLN A 19 -12.47 9.40 8.63
N GLY A 20 -12.91 8.31 8.05
CA GLY A 20 -13.43 8.28 6.68
C GLY A 20 -12.37 8.30 5.58
N LYS A 21 -11.11 8.24 5.96
CA LYS A 21 -9.97 8.21 5.05
C LYS A 21 -9.24 6.89 5.12
N ILE A 22 -8.36 6.65 4.17
CA ILE A 22 -7.48 5.48 4.16
C ILE A 22 -6.02 5.92 4.11
N LEU A 23 -5.16 5.07 4.64
CA LEU A 23 -3.72 5.28 4.59
C LEU A 23 -3.18 4.93 3.21
N ALA A 24 -2.38 5.79 2.63
CA ALA A 24 -1.82 5.58 1.31
C ALA A 24 -0.42 6.17 1.17
N VAL A 25 0.34 5.60 0.26
CA VAL A 25 1.71 6.04 -0.02
C VAL A 25 1.71 6.77 -1.37
N ARG A 26 2.18 8.01 -1.37
CA ARG A 26 2.25 8.85 -2.56
C ARG A 26 3.37 8.37 -3.47
N GLY A 27 3.10 8.31 -4.77
CA GLY A 27 4.08 8.06 -5.80
C GLY A 27 3.94 9.04 -6.95
N VAL A 28 4.95 9.12 -7.77
CA VAL A 28 4.94 9.97 -8.98
C VAL A 28 5.44 9.15 -10.15
N ASP A 29 4.69 9.18 -11.24
CA ASP A 29 5.13 8.61 -12.52
C ASP A 29 5.56 9.78 -13.40
N HIS A 30 6.86 9.90 -13.64
CA HIS A 30 7.44 11.02 -14.39
C HIS A 30 7.19 10.91 -15.89
N VAL A 31 6.97 9.70 -16.40
CA VAL A 31 6.69 9.48 -17.82
C VAL A 31 5.27 9.92 -18.16
N LYS A 32 4.28 9.55 -17.31
CA LYS A 32 2.89 9.96 -17.48
C LYS A 32 2.60 11.33 -16.89
N ASN A 33 3.52 11.89 -16.10
CA ASN A 33 3.34 13.13 -15.35
C ASN A 33 2.13 13.04 -14.42
N GLU A 34 2.07 11.96 -13.63
CA GLU A 34 0.96 11.68 -12.73
C GLU A 34 1.41 11.50 -11.29
N VAL A 35 0.62 12.02 -10.37
CA VAL A 35 0.70 11.68 -8.95
C VAL A 35 -0.33 10.60 -8.69
N PHE A 36 0.08 9.55 -8.01
CA PHE A 36 -0.81 8.46 -7.64
C PHE A 36 -0.57 8.05 -6.19
N PHE A 37 -1.50 7.25 -5.67
CA PHE A 37 -1.39 6.67 -4.34
C PHE A 37 -1.49 5.16 -4.45
N ARG A 38 -0.82 4.47 -3.55
CA ARG A 38 -0.93 3.02 -3.42
C ARG A 38 -1.15 2.67 -1.96
N LEU A 39 -1.80 1.54 -1.73
CA LEU A 39 -1.99 1.04 -0.38
C LEU A 39 -0.63 0.60 0.20
N PRO A 40 -0.40 0.81 1.50
CA PRO A 40 0.83 0.36 2.14
C PRO A 40 0.91 -1.16 2.20
N GLY A 41 2.11 -1.68 2.06
CA GLY A 41 2.40 -3.11 2.05
C GLY A 41 3.61 -3.39 1.19
N GLY A 42 3.70 -4.58 0.64
CA GLY A 42 4.83 -4.95 -0.19
C GLY A 42 4.79 -6.38 -0.68
N GLY A 43 5.90 -6.83 -1.23
CA GLY A 43 6.04 -8.14 -1.85
C GLY A 43 5.96 -9.30 -0.87
N ILE A 44 5.29 -10.36 -1.30
CA ILE A 44 5.25 -11.62 -0.57
C ILE A 44 6.51 -12.40 -0.93
N GLU A 45 7.28 -12.80 0.06
CA GLU A 45 8.49 -13.58 -0.14
C GLU A 45 8.18 -15.07 -0.13
N PHE A 46 9.01 -15.85 -0.80
CA PHE A 46 8.85 -17.30 -0.80
C PHE A 46 8.80 -17.83 0.64
N GLY A 47 7.78 -18.62 0.93
CA GLY A 47 7.58 -19.21 2.26
C GLY A 47 6.73 -18.37 3.21
N GLU A 48 6.32 -17.17 2.80
CA GLU A 48 5.41 -16.32 3.59
C GLU A 48 3.98 -16.46 3.12
N THR A 49 3.03 -16.39 4.05
CA THR A 49 1.64 -16.11 3.69
C THR A 49 1.50 -14.61 3.40
N ALA A 50 0.41 -14.23 2.74
CA ALA A 50 0.13 -12.81 2.49
C ALA A 50 0.02 -12.03 3.81
N GLU A 51 -0.62 -12.59 4.84
CA GLU A 51 -0.73 -11.94 6.15
C GLU A 51 0.64 -11.74 6.80
N ALA A 52 1.51 -12.75 6.76
CA ALA A 52 2.85 -12.66 7.34
C ALA A 52 3.67 -11.60 6.61
N ALA A 53 3.57 -11.55 5.29
CA ALA A 53 4.27 -10.55 4.48
C ALA A 53 3.82 -9.14 4.86
N LEU A 54 2.51 -8.93 5.03
CA LEU A 54 1.97 -7.62 5.37
C LEU A 54 2.44 -7.15 6.76
N LYS A 55 2.47 -8.05 7.73
CA LYS A 55 3.00 -7.74 9.07
C LYS A 55 4.47 -7.36 9.01
N ARG A 56 5.26 -8.10 8.26
CA ARG A 56 6.69 -7.83 8.08
C ARG A 56 6.90 -6.47 7.43
N GLU A 57 6.16 -6.18 6.36
CA GLU A 57 6.28 -4.91 5.64
C GLU A 57 5.94 -3.71 6.52
N PHE A 58 4.88 -3.80 7.34
CA PHE A 58 4.55 -2.71 8.26
C PHE A 58 5.62 -2.51 9.33
N ALA A 59 6.20 -3.60 9.83
CA ALA A 59 7.29 -3.50 10.80
C ALA A 59 8.53 -2.83 10.17
N GLU A 60 8.87 -3.21 8.95
CA GLU A 60 10.03 -2.65 8.23
C GLU A 60 9.81 -1.18 7.83
N GLU A 61 8.65 -0.88 7.27
CA GLU A 61 8.35 0.46 6.72
C GLU A 61 8.01 1.48 7.80
N PHE A 62 7.22 1.09 8.80
CA PHE A 62 6.65 2.01 9.77
C PHE A 62 7.04 1.71 11.22
N GLY A 63 7.68 0.58 11.49
CA GLY A 63 8.03 0.20 12.85
C GLY A 63 6.82 -0.12 13.73
N VAL A 64 5.69 -0.52 13.13
CA VAL A 64 4.47 -0.83 13.87
C VAL A 64 4.09 -2.30 13.69
N GLU A 65 3.50 -2.87 14.75
CA GLU A 65 2.94 -4.20 14.74
C GLU A 65 1.45 -4.08 14.38
N VAL A 66 1.16 -4.20 13.09
CA VAL A 66 -0.18 -4.04 12.57
C VAL A 66 -1.01 -5.29 12.87
N LYS A 67 -2.30 -5.09 13.18
CA LYS A 67 -3.25 -6.18 13.31
C LYS A 67 -3.95 -6.38 11.97
N ILE A 68 -3.88 -7.61 11.43
CA ILE A 68 -4.52 -7.95 10.16
C ILE A 68 -5.95 -8.41 10.43
N GLY A 69 -6.88 -7.83 9.72
CA GLY A 69 -8.28 -8.20 9.77
C GLY A 69 -8.66 -9.11 8.61
N ARG A 70 -9.80 -8.85 8.02
CA ARG A 70 -10.36 -9.67 6.96
C ARG A 70 -9.68 -9.40 5.62
N ARG A 71 -9.50 -10.46 4.82
CA ARG A 71 -9.09 -10.28 3.43
C ARG A 71 -10.28 -9.72 2.64
N LEU A 72 -10.08 -8.57 2.03
CA LEU A 72 -11.13 -7.85 1.32
C LEU A 72 -11.19 -8.25 -0.16
N ASP A 73 -10.04 -8.52 -0.76
CA ASP A 73 -9.98 -8.83 -2.18
C ASP A 73 -8.65 -9.48 -2.55
N VAL A 74 -8.65 -10.15 -3.70
CA VAL A 74 -7.44 -10.55 -4.41
C VAL A 74 -7.65 -10.06 -5.83
N THR A 75 -6.78 -9.20 -6.33
CA THR A 75 -6.96 -8.56 -7.62
C THR A 75 -5.68 -8.60 -8.45
N GLU A 76 -5.85 -8.52 -9.75
CA GLU A 76 -4.75 -8.43 -10.68
C GLU A 76 -4.55 -6.97 -11.07
N ASN A 77 -3.30 -6.54 -11.14
CA ASN A 77 -2.97 -5.18 -11.54
C ASN A 77 -1.92 -5.24 -12.64
N VAL A 78 -2.34 -4.91 -13.86
CA VAL A 78 -1.45 -4.81 -15.02
C VAL A 78 -1.32 -3.34 -15.35
N PHE A 79 -0.12 -2.81 -15.31
CA PHE A 79 0.09 -1.36 -15.35
C PHE A 79 1.40 -0.99 -16.04
N SER A 80 1.59 0.30 -16.22
CA SER A 80 2.84 0.88 -16.66
C SER A 80 3.29 1.90 -15.60
N TYR A 81 4.56 1.84 -15.24
CA TYR A 81 5.16 2.78 -14.30
C TYR A 81 6.53 3.21 -14.81
N GLU A 82 6.74 4.51 -14.92
CA GLU A 82 7.99 5.08 -15.45
C GLU A 82 8.36 4.47 -16.82
N GLY A 83 7.35 4.22 -17.66
CA GLY A 83 7.54 3.64 -18.99
C GLY A 83 7.80 2.14 -19.00
N ARG A 84 7.68 1.46 -17.87
CA ARG A 84 7.92 0.00 -17.77
C ARG A 84 6.65 -0.74 -17.42
N ALA A 85 6.46 -1.88 -18.06
CA ALA A 85 5.31 -2.74 -17.79
C ALA A 85 5.46 -3.42 -16.41
N GLY A 86 4.37 -3.45 -15.66
CA GLY A 86 4.29 -4.16 -14.39
C GLY A 86 3.08 -5.08 -14.35
N HIS A 87 3.19 -6.17 -13.59
CA HIS A 87 2.10 -7.11 -13.40
C HIS A 87 2.15 -7.64 -11.96
N GLU A 88 1.05 -7.45 -11.23
CA GLU A 88 0.96 -7.81 -9.82
C GLU A 88 -0.32 -8.57 -9.53
N ILE A 89 -0.23 -9.51 -8.59
CA ILE A 89 -1.41 -10.11 -7.95
C ILE A 89 -1.40 -9.57 -6.53
N VAL A 90 -2.46 -8.85 -6.17
CA VAL A 90 -2.51 -8.07 -4.93
C VAL A 90 -3.56 -8.64 -3.99
N PHE A 91 -3.10 -9.03 -2.80
CA PHE A 91 -3.96 -9.45 -1.70
C PHE A 91 -4.25 -8.22 -0.84
N VAL A 92 -5.52 -7.85 -0.73
CA VAL A 92 -5.94 -6.65 0.00
C VAL A 92 -6.61 -7.07 1.30
N PHE A 93 -6.08 -6.56 2.43
CA PHE A 93 -6.61 -6.85 3.77
C PHE A 93 -7.05 -5.57 4.44
N GLU A 94 -8.08 -5.66 5.29
CA GLU A 94 -8.26 -4.61 6.27
C GLU A 94 -7.21 -4.81 7.37
N ALA A 95 -6.73 -3.71 7.93
CA ALA A 95 -5.74 -3.76 8.96
C ALA A 95 -5.92 -2.61 9.96
N PHE A 96 -5.41 -2.80 11.16
CA PHE A 96 -5.61 -1.87 12.27
C PHE A 96 -4.26 -1.54 12.90
N LEU A 97 -4.03 -0.26 13.15
CA LEU A 97 -2.86 0.18 13.89
C LEU A 97 -3.02 -0.17 15.37
N PRO A 98 -1.92 -0.40 16.10
CA PRO A 98 -1.98 -0.93 17.48
C PRO A 98 -2.70 -0.03 18.46
N ASP A 99 -2.67 1.29 18.27
CA ASP A 99 -3.45 2.23 19.07
C ASP A 99 -3.71 3.51 18.28
N GLU A 100 -4.65 4.34 18.79
CA GLU A 100 -5.01 5.61 18.16
C GLU A 100 -3.88 6.63 18.14
N LYS A 101 -2.90 6.49 19.04
CA LYS A 101 -1.74 7.37 19.09
C LYS A 101 -0.82 7.19 17.89
N SER A 102 -0.96 6.07 17.19
CA SER A 102 -0.25 5.85 15.93
C SER A 102 -0.88 6.61 14.77
N CYS A 103 -2.08 7.16 14.97
CA CYS A 103 -2.82 7.90 13.94
C CYS A 103 -2.55 9.39 14.06
N PHE A 104 -1.46 9.84 13.47
CA PHE A 104 -1.15 11.28 13.41
C PHE A 104 -1.99 11.95 12.32
N PRO A 105 -2.38 13.23 12.51
CA PRO A 105 -3.12 13.97 11.48
C PRO A 105 -2.40 14.00 10.13
N GLU A 106 -1.08 14.03 10.13
CA GLU A 106 -0.23 14.02 8.93
C GLU A 106 -0.14 12.65 8.26
N GLY A 107 -0.51 11.59 8.97
CA GLY A 107 -0.38 10.22 8.50
C GLY A 107 0.47 9.38 9.41
N LEU A 108 0.99 8.29 8.88
CA LEU A 108 1.86 7.36 9.60
C LEU A 108 3.31 7.59 9.18
N PRO A 109 4.20 7.96 10.11
CA PRO A 109 5.58 8.24 9.74
C PRO A 109 6.32 6.97 9.33
N PHE A 110 7.15 7.10 8.30
CA PHE A 110 8.06 6.02 7.92
C PHE A 110 9.17 5.90 8.96
N ALA A 111 9.46 4.67 9.37
CA ALA A 111 10.56 4.36 10.27
C ALA A 111 11.81 3.89 9.52
N LYS A 112 11.67 3.67 8.21
CA LYS A 112 12.73 3.17 7.35
C LYS A 112 13.84 4.19 7.17
N LEU A 113 15.10 3.73 7.22
CA LEU A 113 16.27 4.57 7.01
C LEU A 113 16.20 5.27 5.65
N GLY A 114 16.47 6.57 5.62
CA GLY A 114 16.39 7.40 4.43
C GLY A 114 15.02 8.01 4.19
N MET A 115 14.03 7.70 5.03
CA MET A 115 12.66 8.20 4.91
C MET A 115 12.28 9.13 6.06
N GLU A 116 13.27 9.67 6.76
CA GLU A 116 13.06 10.54 7.91
C GLU A 116 12.21 11.77 7.53
N GLY A 117 11.20 12.07 8.33
CA GLY A 117 10.28 13.18 8.11
C GLY A 117 9.23 12.93 7.03
N LYS A 118 9.18 11.75 6.44
CA LYS A 118 8.17 11.37 5.45
C LYS A 118 7.08 10.53 6.09
N PHE A 119 5.87 10.62 5.51
CA PHE A 119 4.67 9.96 6.04
C PHE A 119 3.90 9.26 4.92
N ALA A 120 3.29 8.11 5.25
CA ALA A 120 2.13 7.65 4.50
C ALA A 120 0.97 8.57 4.88
N GLU A 121 0.10 8.90 3.93
CA GLU A 121 -0.90 9.96 4.08
C GLU A 121 -2.30 9.40 4.25
N TRP A 122 -3.14 10.15 4.96
CA TRP A 122 -4.58 9.87 5.01
C TRP A 122 -5.23 10.54 3.81
N ILE A 123 -5.85 9.75 2.94
CA ILE A 123 -6.48 10.27 1.73
C ILE A 123 -7.97 9.92 1.68
N THR A 124 -8.73 10.75 0.98
CA THR A 124 -10.11 10.44 0.60
C THR A 124 -10.09 9.81 -0.79
N VAL A 125 -10.75 8.67 -0.94
CA VAL A 125 -10.84 8.01 -2.24
C VAL A 125 -11.91 8.74 -3.06
N ALA A 126 -11.49 9.67 -3.89
CA ALA A 126 -12.35 10.49 -4.74
C ALA A 126 -12.14 10.10 -6.22
N PRO A 127 -13.10 10.40 -7.11
CA PRO A 127 -13.00 10.01 -8.53
C PRO A 127 -11.76 10.53 -9.25
N ASP A 128 -11.23 11.67 -8.84
CA ASP A 128 -10.06 12.32 -9.44
C ASP A 128 -8.73 11.90 -8.81
N VAL A 129 -8.78 11.03 -7.79
CA VAL A 129 -7.59 10.55 -7.09
C VAL A 129 -7.21 9.18 -7.64
N LEU A 130 -5.99 9.04 -8.15
CA LEU A 130 -5.47 7.77 -8.64
C LEU A 130 -4.99 6.93 -7.47
N VAL A 131 -5.66 5.82 -7.22
CA VAL A 131 -5.32 4.89 -6.14
C VAL A 131 -5.14 3.49 -6.72
N TYR A 132 -4.05 2.84 -6.37
CA TYR A 132 -3.78 1.46 -6.80
C TYR A 132 -3.69 0.50 -5.62
N PRO A 133 -4.18 -0.72 -5.75
CA PRO A 133 -4.87 -1.24 -6.94
C PRO A 133 -6.23 -0.56 -7.13
N GLU A 134 -6.65 -0.41 -8.37
CA GLU A 134 -7.94 0.25 -8.68
C GLU A 134 -9.13 -0.42 -8.03
N ALA A 135 -9.03 -1.72 -7.77
CA ALA A 135 -10.07 -2.48 -7.08
C ALA A 135 -10.44 -1.89 -5.71
N VAL A 136 -9.58 -1.07 -5.10
CA VAL A 136 -9.87 -0.41 -3.82
C VAL A 136 -11.12 0.50 -3.92
N ARG A 137 -11.41 1.02 -5.10
CA ARG A 137 -12.60 1.87 -5.34
C ARG A 137 -13.90 1.12 -5.17
N GLN A 138 -13.87 -0.21 -5.28
CA GLN A 138 -15.04 -1.07 -5.13
C GLN A 138 -15.27 -1.47 -3.67
N ILE A 139 -14.29 -1.23 -2.82
CA ILE A 139 -14.36 -1.59 -1.40
C ILE A 139 -15.12 -0.50 -0.66
N ARG A 140 -16.12 -0.89 0.12
CA ARG A 140 -16.87 0.02 0.98
C ARG A 140 -16.12 0.24 2.28
N PHE A 141 -15.96 1.49 2.60
CA PHE A 141 -15.27 1.91 3.82
C PHE A 141 -16.25 2.39 4.87
#